data_ea86fd7ee61f7afaaa9a9bfe60c6ef4b
#
_entry.id   ea86fd7ee61f7afaaa9a9bfe60c6ef4b
#
_cell.length_a   1.000
_cell.length_b   1.000
_cell.length_c   1.000
_cell.angle_alpha   90.00
_cell.angle_beta   90.00
_cell.angle_gamma   90.00
#
_symmetry.space_group_name_H-M   'P 1'
#
loop_
_entity.id
_entity.type
_entity.pdbx_description
1 polymer ?
#
loop_
_entity_poly.entity_id
_entity_poly.type
_entity_poly.pdbx_seq_one_letter_code
_entity_poly.pdbx_strand_id
1 'polypeptide(L)'
;MATMSSEPFVNHVPVMTGDVGFNKVRRFYGTYFIPYHPPDATLVPVARTVGEDRLIDEVILKFTHTIEMPWILPGVPPTGKRVEIAVIAVIQFKEGKIAGERIYWDQASVLAQIGLIDASRLPVTGIEASRKVLDPAQELSNRLIERVNR
;
A
#
# COMPACT_ATOMS: atom_id res chain seq x y z
N MET A 1 17.11 10.74 2.06
CA MET A 1 17.36 11.22 0.66
C MET A 1 18.76 10.91 0.11
N ALA A 2 19.75 10.67 0.93
CA ALA A 2 21.12 10.31 0.46
C ALA A 2 21.18 9.03 -0.39
N THR A 3 20.22 8.13 -0.21
CA THR A 3 20.09 6.87 -0.95
C THR A 3 19.40 7.00 -2.31
N MET A 4 18.85 8.16 -2.65
CA MET A 4 18.14 8.40 -3.91
C MET A 4 19.06 8.98 -4.98
N SER A 5 18.75 8.69 -6.24
CA SER A 5 19.41 9.26 -7.44
C SER A 5 19.14 10.77 -7.54
N SER A 6 19.74 11.43 -8.53
CA SER A 6 19.51 12.86 -8.80
C SER A 6 18.10 13.17 -9.32
N GLU A 7 17.48 12.23 -10.02
CA GLU A 7 16.13 12.36 -10.61
C GLU A 7 15.26 11.17 -10.22
N PRO A 8 14.92 11.02 -8.91
CA PRO A 8 14.09 9.91 -8.46
C PRO A 8 12.62 10.18 -8.75
N PHE A 9 11.82 9.10 -8.77
CA PHE A 9 10.37 9.22 -8.69
C PHE A 9 9.79 8.29 -7.62
N VAL A 10 8.62 8.67 -7.11
CA VAL A 10 7.78 7.85 -6.25
C VAL A 10 6.34 7.91 -6.76
N ASN A 11 5.70 6.76 -6.89
CA ASN A 11 4.32 6.66 -7.30
C ASN A 11 3.58 5.62 -6.46
N HIS A 12 2.65 6.07 -5.62
CA HIS A 12 1.64 5.23 -4.99
C HIS A 12 0.50 5.05 -5.97
N VAL A 13 0.53 3.95 -6.71
CA VAL A 13 -0.22 3.75 -7.95
C VAL A 13 -1.73 3.95 -7.79
N PRO A 14 -2.42 3.40 -6.76
CA PRO A 14 -3.87 3.51 -6.67
C PRO A 14 -4.42 4.93 -6.53
N VAL A 15 -3.62 5.86 -5.98
CA VAL A 15 -4.04 7.24 -5.69
C VAL A 15 -3.13 8.29 -6.32
N MET A 16 -2.11 7.86 -7.08
CA MET A 16 -1.13 8.71 -7.78
C MET A 16 -0.45 9.74 -6.86
N THR A 17 -0.21 9.38 -5.60
CA THR A 17 0.58 10.20 -4.68
C THR A 17 2.06 9.87 -4.80
N GLY A 18 2.91 10.86 -4.60
CA GLY A 18 4.33 10.80 -4.84
C GLY A 18 4.79 12.03 -5.61
N ASP A 19 5.86 11.94 -6.33
CA ASP A 19 6.32 13.00 -7.26
C ASP A 19 7.50 12.51 -8.12
N VAL A 20 8.00 13.38 -9.01
CA VAL A 20 9.16 13.17 -9.88
C VAL A 20 10.18 14.28 -9.66
N GLY A 21 11.46 13.90 -9.52
CA GLY A 21 12.58 14.80 -9.27
C GLY A 21 12.90 14.98 -7.79
N PHE A 22 14.20 15.14 -7.50
CA PHE A 22 14.75 15.07 -6.13
C PHE A 22 14.05 16.00 -5.12
N ASN A 23 13.87 17.26 -5.46
CA ASN A 23 13.29 18.24 -4.54
C ASN A 23 11.81 17.97 -4.28
N LYS A 24 11.07 17.55 -5.30
CA LYS A 24 9.64 17.24 -5.18
C LYS A 24 9.41 15.94 -4.40
N VAL A 25 10.18 14.89 -4.67
CA VAL A 25 10.15 13.64 -3.90
C VAL A 25 10.52 13.89 -2.45
N ARG A 26 11.56 14.71 -2.18
CA ARG A 26 11.91 15.12 -0.82
C ARG A 26 10.77 15.85 -0.10
N ARG A 27 10.09 16.77 -0.81
CA ARG A 27 8.91 17.46 -0.29
C ARG A 27 7.78 16.48 0.01
N PHE A 28 7.49 15.55 -0.91
CA PHE A 28 6.46 14.53 -0.72
C PHE A 28 6.71 13.73 0.57
N TYR A 29 7.91 13.19 0.74
CA TYR A 29 8.25 12.43 1.94
C TYR A 29 8.15 13.28 3.22
N GLY A 30 8.69 14.49 3.22
CA GLY A 30 8.70 15.34 4.41
C GLY A 30 7.35 15.93 4.78
N THR A 31 6.46 16.15 3.78
CA THR A 31 5.21 16.87 3.99
C THR A 31 3.98 15.96 4.03
N TYR A 32 3.97 14.85 3.26
CA TYR A 32 2.76 14.05 3.06
C TYR A 32 2.90 12.57 3.46
N PHE A 33 4.12 12.09 3.68
CA PHE A 33 4.38 10.68 3.96
C PHE A 33 4.87 10.44 5.38
N ILE A 34 6.08 10.91 5.72
CA ILE A 34 6.72 10.58 7.01
C ILE A 34 5.87 11.00 8.22
N PRO A 35 5.27 12.22 8.29
CA PRO A 35 4.50 12.65 9.44
C PRO A 35 3.15 11.93 9.58
N TYR A 36 2.70 11.20 8.57
CA TYR A 36 1.35 10.66 8.45
C TYR A 36 1.32 9.13 8.47
N HIS A 37 1.99 8.55 9.48
CA HIS A 37 1.91 7.13 9.81
C HIS A 37 1.28 6.97 11.18
N PRO A 38 0.18 6.18 11.30
CA PRO A 38 -0.37 5.85 12.62
C PRO A 38 0.68 5.20 13.51
N PRO A 39 0.63 5.40 14.83
CA PRO A 39 1.65 4.87 15.73
C PRO A 39 1.73 3.34 15.76
N ASP A 40 0.66 2.64 15.37
CA ASP A 40 0.59 1.19 15.27
C ASP A 40 0.87 0.66 13.85
N ALA A 41 1.29 1.52 12.91
CA ALA A 41 1.61 1.09 11.55
C ALA A 41 2.79 0.12 11.54
N THR A 42 2.59 -1.04 10.93
CA THR A 42 3.60 -2.11 10.82
C THR A 42 3.61 -2.72 9.43
N LEU A 43 4.78 -3.18 9.01
CA LEU A 43 4.98 -3.96 7.80
C LEU A 43 5.36 -5.39 8.17
N VAL A 44 4.60 -6.35 7.69
CA VAL A 44 4.91 -7.79 7.82
C VAL A 44 5.50 -8.27 6.50
N PRO A 45 6.78 -8.64 6.45
CA PRO A 45 7.40 -9.15 5.22
C PRO A 45 6.76 -10.47 4.80
N VAL A 46 6.50 -10.62 3.49
CA VAL A 46 6.03 -11.87 2.87
C VAL A 46 7.16 -12.46 2.02
N ALA A 47 7.66 -11.70 1.05
CA ALA A 47 8.73 -12.11 0.18
C ALA A 47 9.53 -10.91 -0.33
N ARG A 48 10.78 -11.15 -0.70
CA ARG A 48 11.65 -10.20 -1.37
C ARG A 48 12.33 -10.86 -2.55
N THR A 49 12.25 -10.23 -3.70
CA THR A 49 12.94 -10.64 -4.91
C THR A 49 13.94 -9.56 -5.30
N VAL A 50 15.20 -9.95 -5.49
CA VAL A 50 16.28 -9.04 -5.88
C VAL A 50 16.72 -9.37 -7.28
N GLY A 51 16.62 -8.42 -8.18
CA GLY A 51 17.15 -8.46 -9.54
C GLY A 51 18.42 -7.62 -9.68
N GLU A 52 18.91 -7.47 -10.89
CA GLU A 52 20.13 -6.75 -11.19
C GLU A 52 20.00 -5.24 -10.90
N ASP A 53 18.90 -4.62 -11.35
CA ASP A 53 18.62 -3.17 -11.19
C ASP A 53 17.35 -2.89 -10.38
N ARG A 54 16.80 -3.91 -9.71
CA ARG A 54 15.43 -3.85 -9.19
C ARG A 54 15.23 -4.77 -8.00
N LEU A 55 14.43 -4.31 -7.05
CA LEU A 55 13.99 -5.07 -5.90
C LEU A 55 12.47 -5.02 -5.83
N ILE A 56 11.85 -6.15 -5.54
CA ILE A 56 10.41 -6.24 -5.31
C ILE A 56 10.19 -6.74 -3.89
N ASP A 57 9.50 -5.95 -3.09
CA ASP A 57 9.02 -6.32 -1.77
C ASP A 57 7.52 -6.61 -1.80
N GLU A 58 7.15 -7.75 -1.28
CA GLU A 58 5.79 -8.13 -0.95
C GLU A 58 5.63 -8.09 0.56
N VAL A 59 4.73 -7.25 1.05
CA VAL A 59 4.52 -7.03 2.48
C VAL A 59 3.03 -6.90 2.79
N ILE A 60 2.66 -7.12 4.06
CA ILE A 60 1.36 -6.71 4.58
C ILE A 60 1.55 -5.45 5.41
N LEU A 61 0.89 -4.37 4.99
CA LEU A 61 0.78 -3.15 5.77
C LEU A 61 -0.42 -3.27 6.70
N LYS A 62 -0.20 -3.04 7.99
CA LYS A 62 -1.23 -3.05 9.03
C LYS A 62 -1.23 -1.73 9.78
N PHE A 63 -2.40 -1.14 9.98
CA PHE A 63 -2.55 0.10 10.75
C PHE A 63 -3.99 0.29 11.24
N THR A 64 -4.18 1.15 12.23
CA THR A 64 -5.48 1.72 12.58
C THR A 64 -5.54 3.15 12.06
N HIS A 65 -6.57 3.49 11.29
CA HIS A 65 -6.73 4.81 10.65
C HIS A 65 -7.12 5.87 11.68
N THR A 66 -6.17 6.24 12.56
CA THR A 66 -6.35 7.18 13.68
C THR A 66 -5.91 8.61 13.36
N ILE A 67 -5.21 8.81 12.26
CA ILE A 67 -4.77 10.11 11.76
C ILE A 67 -5.05 10.21 10.26
N GLU A 68 -5.01 11.41 9.71
CA GLU A 68 -5.03 11.59 8.25
C GLU A 68 -3.83 10.89 7.61
N MET A 69 -4.03 10.28 6.46
CA MET A 69 -3.00 9.57 5.70
C MET A 69 -3.05 9.98 4.22
N PRO A 70 -2.60 11.19 3.88
CA PRO A 70 -2.77 11.76 2.53
C PRO A 70 -2.09 10.95 1.43
N TRP A 71 -1.11 10.12 1.77
CA TRP A 71 -0.39 9.30 0.80
C TRP A 71 -1.16 8.03 0.38
N ILE A 72 -2.12 7.54 1.18
CA ILE A 72 -2.95 6.34 0.89
C ILE A 72 -4.46 6.65 0.86
N LEU A 73 -4.91 7.60 1.65
CA LEU A 73 -6.30 8.01 1.83
C LEU A 73 -6.45 9.54 1.74
N PRO A 74 -6.05 10.16 0.59
CA PRO A 74 -6.12 11.61 0.46
C PRO A 74 -7.56 12.13 0.66
N GLY A 75 -7.73 13.11 1.54
CA GLY A 75 -9.02 13.74 1.81
C GLY A 75 -9.98 12.93 2.68
N VAL A 76 -9.57 11.78 3.22
CA VAL A 76 -10.39 10.95 4.10
C VAL A 76 -10.05 11.26 5.56
N PRO A 77 -11.00 11.75 6.36
CA PRO A 77 -10.78 11.95 7.80
C PRO A 77 -10.58 10.61 8.52
N PRO A 78 -9.87 10.61 9.67
CA PRO A 78 -9.64 9.41 10.46
C PRO A 78 -10.94 8.66 10.79
N THR A 79 -10.97 7.37 10.54
CA THR A 79 -12.16 6.50 10.79
C THR A 79 -12.05 5.65 12.04
N GLY A 80 -10.84 5.54 12.62
CA GLY A 80 -10.57 4.65 13.74
C GLY A 80 -10.62 3.16 13.38
N LYS A 81 -10.75 2.81 12.10
CA LYS A 81 -10.88 1.43 11.64
C LYS A 81 -9.51 0.78 11.40
N ARG A 82 -9.43 -0.52 11.66
CA ARG A 82 -8.25 -1.35 11.38
C ARG A 82 -8.19 -1.67 9.89
N VAL A 83 -6.99 -1.59 9.33
CA VAL A 83 -6.69 -1.96 7.95
C VAL A 83 -5.51 -2.93 7.90
N GLU A 84 -5.65 -3.99 7.13
CA GLU A 84 -4.57 -4.89 6.74
C GLU A 84 -4.63 -5.07 5.22
N ILE A 85 -3.56 -4.70 4.52
CA ILE A 85 -3.53 -4.68 3.06
C ILE A 85 -2.22 -5.24 2.53
N ALA A 86 -2.29 -6.11 1.50
CA ALA A 86 -1.12 -6.55 0.76
C ALA A 86 -0.59 -5.41 -0.10
N VAL A 87 0.71 -5.20 -0.05
CA VAL A 87 1.43 -4.14 -0.78
C VAL A 87 2.58 -4.75 -1.55
N ILE A 88 2.72 -4.37 -2.81
CA ILE A 88 3.89 -4.65 -3.64
C ILE A 88 4.64 -3.34 -3.86
N ALA A 89 5.90 -3.30 -3.45
CA ALA A 89 6.80 -2.20 -3.74
C ALA A 89 7.85 -2.63 -4.76
N VAL A 90 7.85 -2.00 -5.93
CA VAL A 90 8.86 -2.18 -6.97
C VAL A 90 9.85 -1.03 -6.87
N ILE A 91 11.07 -1.32 -6.45
CA ILE A 91 12.14 -0.34 -6.23
C ILE A 91 13.18 -0.50 -7.33
N GLN A 92 13.41 0.54 -8.10
CA GLN A 92 14.38 0.58 -9.19
C GLN A 92 15.67 1.27 -8.73
N PHE A 93 16.80 0.68 -9.07
CA PHE A 93 18.12 1.24 -8.77
C PHE A 93 18.83 1.72 -10.03
N LYS A 94 19.62 2.76 -9.88
CA LYS A 94 20.57 3.25 -10.88
C LYS A 94 21.84 3.70 -10.15
N GLU A 95 22.99 3.16 -10.57
CA GLU A 95 24.29 3.52 -9.97
C GLU A 95 24.30 3.37 -8.42
N GLY A 96 23.70 2.29 -7.92
CA GLY A 96 23.63 2.00 -6.49
C GLY A 96 22.68 2.89 -5.69
N LYS A 97 21.86 3.72 -6.35
CA LYS A 97 20.88 4.61 -5.73
C LYS A 97 19.46 4.28 -6.17
N ILE A 98 18.48 4.56 -5.33
CA ILE A 98 17.06 4.42 -5.67
C ILE A 98 16.70 5.45 -6.73
N ALA A 99 16.33 4.96 -7.91
CA ALA A 99 15.91 5.78 -9.05
C ALA A 99 14.39 5.89 -9.16
N GLY A 100 13.65 4.94 -8.59
CA GLY A 100 12.19 4.99 -8.62
C GLY A 100 11.54 3.98 -7.70
N GLU A 101 10.35 4.31 -7.26
CA GLU A 101 9.49 3.45 -6.45
C GLU A 101 8.07 3.46 -7.03
N ARG A 102 7.51 2.28 -7.25
CA ARG A 102 6.09 2.08 -7.57
C ARG A 102 5.49 1.18 -6.51
N ILE A 103 4.47 1.68 -5.85
CA ILE A 103 3.82 0.98 -4.74
C ILE A 103 2.38 0.69 -5.13
N TYR A 104 1.99 -0.58 -5.03
CA TYR A 104 0.72 -1.13 -5.45
C TYR A 104 -0.03 -1.72 -4.28
N TRP A 105 -1.33 -1.48 -4.20
CA TRP A 105 -2.25 -2.14 -3.28
C TRP A 105 -3.67 -2.11 -3.84
N ASP A 106 -4.59 -2.81 -3.21
CA ASP A 106 -6.01 -2.78 -3.53
C ASP A 106 -6.72 -1.67 -2.75
N GLN A 107 -6.97 -0.54 -3.40
CA GLN A 107 -7.66 0.60 -2.77
C GLN A 107 -9.12 0.29 -2.44
N ALA A 108 -9.81 -0.52 -3.23
CA ALA A 108 -11.18 -0.91 -2.94
C ALA A 108 -11.26 -1.68 -1.62
N SER A 109 -10.30 -2.57 -1.37
CA SER A 109 -10.19 -3.27 -0.08
C SER A 109 -9.95 -2.31 1.08
N VAL A 110 -9.07 -1.31 0.93
CA VAL A 110 -8.86 -0.28 1.97
C VAL A 110 -10.16 0.45 2.26
N LEU A 111 -10.86 0.94 1.24
CA LEU A 111 -12.12 1.67 1.39
C LEU A 111 -13.22 0.81 2.02
N ALA A 112 -13.29 -0.48 1.70
CA ALA A 112 -14.22 -1.42 2.32
C ALA A 112 -13.92 -1.60 3.81
N GLN A 113 -12.64 -1.77 4.18
CA GLN A 113 -12.21 -1.99 5.55
C GLN A 113 -12.48 -0.77 6.46
N ILE A 114 -12.40 0.45 5.93
CA ILE A 114 -12.73 1.68 6.68
C ILE A 114 -14.21 2.08 6.57
N GLY A 115 -15.03 1.31 5.86
CA GLY A 115 -16.48 1.50 5.80
C GLY A 115 -16.97 2.57 4.83
N LEU A 116 -16.13 2.99 3.85
CA LEU A 116 -16.51 3.99 2.86
C LEU A 116 -17.21 3.40 1.63
N ILE A 117 -17.09 2.10 1.38
CA ILE A 117 -17.85 1.39 0.34
C ILE A 117 -18.53 0.15 0.92
N ASP A 118 -19.70 -0.17 0.39
CA ASP A 118 -20.43 -1.38 0.75
C ASP A 118 -19.93 -2.58 -0.08
N ALA A 119 -19.06 -3.38 0.52
CA ALA A 119 -18.50 -4.58 -0.10
C ALA A 119 -19.53 -5.69 -0.29
N SER A 120 -20.72 -5.63 0.33
CA SER A 120 -21.74 -6.67 0.23
C SER A 120 -22.31 -6.82 -1.19
N ARG A 121 -22.25 -5.76 -1.99
CA ARG A 121 -22.77 -5.69 -3.36
C ARG A 121 -21.69 -5.59 -4.43
N LEU A 122 -20.41 -5.54 -4.02
CA LEU A 122 -19.27 -5.34 -4.92
C LEU A 122 -18.34 -6.56 -4.88
N PRO A 123 -17.63 -6.86 -5.98
CA PRO A 123 -16.61 -7.89 -6.00
C PRO A 123 -15.32 -7.39 -5.31
N VAL A 124 -15.42 -7.08 -4.02
CA VAL A 124 -14.36 -6.49 -3.19
C VAL A 124 -14.14 -7.35 -1.96
N THR A 125 -12.88 -7.56 -1.61
CA THR A 125 -12.46 -8.24 -0.39
C THR A 125 -12.06 -7.22 0.69
N GLY A 126 -12.06 -7.66 1.94
CA GLY A 126 -11.55 -6.91 3.08
C GLY A 126 -10.21 -7.45 3.59
N ILE A 127 -10.09 -7.51 4.89
CA ILE A 127 -8.88 -7.97 5.60
C ILE A 127 -8.48 -9.42 5.28
N GLU A 128 -9.44 -10.26 4.90
CA GLU A 128 -9.23 -11.67 4.55
C GLU A 128 -8.27 -11.84 3.36
N ALA A 129 -8.22 -10.89 2.42
CA ALA A 129 -7.30 -10.96 1.29
C ALA A 129 -5.84 -10.95 1.73
N SER A 130 -5.48 -10.07 2.68
CA SER A 130 -4.12 -10.00 3.21
C SER A 130 -3.76 -11.20 4.08
N ARG A 131 -4.72 -11.74 4.82
CA ARG A 131 -4.54 -12.97 5.60
C ARG A 131 -4.27 -14.16 4.72
N LYS A 132 -4.96 -14.25 3.58
CA LYS A 132 -4.74 -15.30 2.60
C LYS A 132 -3.37 -15.21 1.91
N VAL A 133 -2.79 -14.03 1.80
CA VAL A 133 -1.40 -13.87 1.33
C VAL A 133 -0.41 -14.46 2.32
N LEU A 134 -0.63 -14.27 3.62
CA LEU A 134 0.23 -14.81 4.68
C LEU A 134 0.08 -16.33 4.83
N ASP A 135 -1.14 -16.83 4.71
CA ASP A 135 -1.47 -18.27 4.76
C ASP A 135 -2.58 -18.58 3.75
N PRO A 136 -2.25 -19.22 2.61
CA PRO A 136 -3.22 -19.53 1.57
C PRO A 136 -4.36 -20.46 2.00
N ALA A 137 -4.20 -21.19 3.10
CA ALA A 137 -5.22 -22.09 3.65
C ALA A 137 -6.17 -21.42 4.65
N GLN A 138 -5.79 -20.26 5.17
CA GLN A 138 -6.55 -19.57 6.23
C GLN A 138 -7.94 -19.10 5.78
N GLU A 139 -8.07 -18.68 4.53
CA GLU A 139 -9.32 -18.13 3.99
C GLU A 139 -9.80 -18.92 2.79
N LEU A 140 -11.10 -19.16 2.70
CA LEU A 140 -11.72 -19.89 1.57
C LEU A 140 -11.57 -19.09 0.27
N SER A 141 -11.17 -19.78 -0.79
CA SER A 141 -11.20 -19.23 -2.14
C SER A 141 -12.63 -19.16 -2.69
N ASN A 142 -12.85 -18.37 -3.73
CA ASN A 142 -14.08 -18.32 -4.54
C ASN A 142 -15.35 -17.81 -3.82
N ARG A 143 -15.24 -17.30 -2.60
CA ARG A 143 -16.41 -16.79 -1.82
C ARG A 143 -17.24 -15.76 -2.57
N LEU A 144 -16.60 -14.87 -3.34
CA LEU A 144 -17.30 -13.86 -4.14
C LEU A 144 -18.07 -14.48 -5.31
N ILE A 145 -17.52 -15.55 -5.95
CA ILE A 145 -18.21 -16.28 -7.02
C ILE A 145 -19.43 -17.02 -6.44
N GLU A 146 -19.27 -17.70 -5.32
CA GLU A 146 -20.35 -18.45 -4.67
C GLU A 146 -21.48 -17.56 -4.15
N ARG A 147 -21.17 -16.32 -3.75
CA ARG A 147 -22.16 -15.33 -3.32
C ARG A 147 -23.14 -14.96 -4.43
N VAL A 148 -22.68 -14.87 -5.69
CA VAL A 148 -23.52 -14.50 -6.84
C VAL A 148 -24.45 -15.64 -7.24
N ASN A 149 -24.10 -16.89 -6.90
CA ASN A 149 -24.86 -18.07 -7.27
C ASN A 149 -25.94 -18.45 -6.23
N ARG A 150 -26.16 -17.63 -5.22
CA ARG A 150 -27.23 -17.76 -4.20
C ARG A 150 -28.32 -16.73 -4.42
#